data_8b482b83abad9d0ade3095e96b721f8e
#
_entry.id   8b482b83abad9d0ade3095e96b721f8e
#
_cell.length_a   1.000
_cell.length_b   1.000
_cell.length_c   1.000
_cell.angle_alpha   90.00
_cell.angle_beta   90.00
_cell.angle_gamma   90.00
#
_symmetry.space_group_name_H-M   'P 1'
#
loop_
_entity.id
_entity.type
_entity.pdbx_description
1 polymer ?
#
loop_
_entity_poly.entity_id
_entity_poly.type
_entity_poly.pdbx_seq_one_letter_code
_entity_poly.pdbx_strand_id
1 'polypeptide(L)'
;MTIKEIKENKKQFLPLLLLADEQEDMIDRYLDRGTMYVLDDDGVKCECVVTDEGNGVLEMKNIATEPGYQGKGYGKALLDFVAAAYKGKYSVLQVGTGDSPLTIPFYEKCGFVRSHRIKNFFTDHYDHPIYEAGIQLVDMIY
;
A
#
# COMPACT_ATOMS: atom_id res chain seq x y z
N MET A 1 8.50 -9.35 -17.23
CA MET A 1 7.84 -8.84 -16.00
C MET A 1 6.90 -9.89 -15.44
N THR A 2 7.06 -10.21 -14.18
CA THR A 2 6.31 -11.29 -13.52
C THR A 2 5.80 -10.80 -12.16
N ILE A 3 4.56 -11.14 -11.82
CA ILE A 3 3.99 -10.86 -10.49
C ILE A 3 3.85 -12.19 -9.75
N LYS A 4 4.38 -12.24 -8.52
CA LYS A 4 4.42 -13.44 -7.69
C LYS A 4 3.83 -13.17 -6.31
N GLU A 5 3.13 -14.17 -5.76
CA GLU A 5 2.73 -14.14 -4.35
C GLU A 5 3.90 -14.59 -3.47
N ILE A 6 4.18 -13.86 -2.39
CA ILE A 6 5.19 -14.19 -1.40
C ILE A 6 4.48 -14.79 -0.19
N LYS A 7 4.70 -16.08 0.06
CA LYS A 7 4.01 -16.82 1.13
C LYS A 7 4.86 -16.96 2.40
N GLU A 8 6.17 -16.86 2.28
CA GLU A 8 7.12 -17.04 3.38
C GLU A 8 8.17 -15.96 3.37
N ASN A 9 8.72 -15.66 4.56
CA ASN A 9 9.81 -14.70 4.74
C ASN A 9 9.50 -13.35 4.08
N LYS A 10 8.31 -12.82 4.37
CA LYS A 10 7.85 -11.55 3.79
C LYS A 10 8.78 -10.39 4.16
N LYS A 11 9.42 -10.45 5.32
CA LYS A 11 10.35 -9.40 5.78
C LYS A 11 11.68 -9.38 5.02
N GLN A 12 11.93 -10.30 4.10
CA GLN A 12 13.02 -10.15 3.16
C GLN A 12 12.88 -8.85 2.33
N PHE A 13 11.65 -8.34 2.21
CA PHE A 13 11.34 -7.08 1.51
C PHE A 13 11.10 -5.91 2.46
N LEU A 14 11.55 -6.01 3.72
CA LEU A 14 11.34 -4.96 4.71
C LEU A 14 11.79 -3.57 4.24
N PRO A 15 12.93 -3.38 3.54
CA PRO A 15 13.30 -2.06 3.03
C PRO A 15 12.25 -1.44 2.12
N LEU A 16 11.60 -2.23 1.26
CA LEU A 16 10.50 -1.75 0.43
C LEU A 16 9.25 -1.43 1.26
N LEU A 17 8.88 -2.32 2.17
CA LEU A 17 7.72 -2.11 3.05
C LEU A 17 7.83 -0.81 3.84
N LEU A 18 9.04 -0.50 4.34
CA LEU A 18 9.30 0.71 5.12
C LEU A 18 9.21 2.00 4.29
N LEU A 19 9.29 1.93 2.97
CA LEU A 19 9.09 3.10 2.12
C LEU A 19 7.65 3.60 2.17
N ALA A 20 6.68 2.69 2.29
CA ALA A 20 5.27 3.04 2.35
C ALA A 20 4.77 3.20 3.79
N ASP A 21 5.39 2.50 4.74
CA ASP A 21 4.99 2.53 6.16
C ASP A 21 6.26 2.47 7.02
N GLU A 22 6.72 3.61 7.47
CA GLU A 22 8.07 3.76 8.02
C GLU A 22 8.27 3.22 9.45
N GLN A 23 7.24 2.59 10.03
CA GLN A 23 7.32 2.04 11.38
C GLN A 23 7.03 0.54 11.34
N GLU A 24 8.02 -0.28 11.72
CA GLU A 24 7.93 -1.74 11.56
C GLU A 24 6.80 -2.36 12.39
N ASP A 25 6.54 -1.88 13.60
CA ASP A 25 5.46 -2.43 14.42
C ASP A 25 4.07 -2.15 13.83
N MET A 26 3.93 -1.11 13.03
CA MET A 26 2.70 -0.86 12.27
C MET A 26 2.57 -1.86 11.11
N ILE A 27 3.67 -2.18 10.44
CA ILE A 27 3.70 -3.20 9.39
C ILE A 27 3.33 -4.57 9.98
N ASP A 28 3.81 -4.89 11.17
CA ASP A 28 3.53 -6.15 11.86
C ASP A 28 2.03 -6.37 12.11
N ARG A 29 1.23 -5.31 12.17
CA ARG A 29 -0.22 -5.40 12.38
C ARG A 29 -0.94 -6.11 11.24
N TYR A 30 -0.38 -6.11 10.03
CA TYR A 30 -1.08 -6.64 8.86
C TYR A 30 -0.27 -7.61 8.00
N LEU A 31 1.05 -7.69 8.18
CA LEU A 31 1.91 -8.42 7.24
C LEU A 31 1.61 -9.93 7.23
N ASP A 32 1.51 -10.54 8.41
CA ASP A 32 1.32 -12.00 8.50
C ASP A 32 -0.08 -12.43 8.06
N ARG A 33 -1.11 -11.64 8.37
CA ARG A 33 -2.47 -11.93 7.94
C ARG A 33 -2.77 -11.51 6.51
N GLY A 34 -1.90 -10.69 5.94
CA GLY A 34 -2.06 -10.17 4.59
C GLY A 34 -1.54 -11.12 3.52
N THR A 35 -1.90 -10.83 2.27
CA THR A 35 -1.34 -11.47 1.09
C THR A 35 -0.39 -10.49 0.43
N MET A 36 0.86 -10.93 0.21
CA MET A 36 1.91 -10.12 -0.38
C MET A 36 2.19 -10.52 -1.82
N TYR A 37 2.29 -9.54 -2.70
CA TYR A 37 2.71 -9.72 -4.08
C TYR A 37 3.93 -8.87 -4.36
N VAL A 38 4.80 -9.38 -5.22
CA VAL A 38 5.94 -8.62 -5.74
C VAL A 38 5.92 -8.64 -7.27
N LEU A 39 6.35 -7.53 -7.86
CA LEU A 39 6.54 -7.41 -9.29
C LEU A 39 8.03 -7.50 -9.58
N ASP A 40 8.42 -8.51 -10.34
CA ASP A 40 9.79 -8.79 -10.73
C ASP A 40 9.98 -8.42 -12.20
N ASP A 41 10.88 -7.48 -12.44
CA ASP A 41 11.27 -7.05 -13.78
C ASP A 41 12.79 -6.85 -13.76
N ASP A 42 13.51 -7.97 -13.98
CA ASP A 42 14.95 -8.05 -13.78
C ASP A 42 15.32 -7.65 -12.34
N GLY A 43 14.71 -8.35 -11.38
CA GLY A 43 14.74 -8.07 -9.95
C GLY A 43 13.44 -7.46 -9.46
N VAL A 44 13.17 -7.57 -8.16
CA VAL A 44 11.94 -7.05 -7.57
C VAL A 44 11.97 -5.52 -7.58
N LYS A 45 10.98 -4.90 -8.20
CA LYS A 45 10.85 -3.44 -8.36
C LYS A 45 9.72 -2.85 -7.52
N CYS A 46 8.72 -3.66 -7.16
CA CYS A 46 7.52 -3.18 -6.50
C CYS A 46 6.94 -4.29 -5.63
N GLU A 47 6.32 -3.91 -4.52
CA GLU A 47 5.61 -4.84 -3.64
C GLU A 47 4.26 -4.27 -3.25
N CYS A 48 3.32 -5.14 -2.84
CA CYS A 48 2.11 -4.72 -2.14
C CYS A 48 1.65 -5.79 -1.15
N VAL A 49 0.87 -5.35 -0.16
CA VAL A 49 0.20 -6.23 0.80
C VAL A 49 -1.28 -5.86 0.84
N VAL A 50 -2.14 -6.86 0.68
CA VAL A 50 -3.60 -6.68 0.77
C VAL A 50 -4.16 -7.53 1.89
N THR A 51 -5.22 -7.03 2.53
CA THR A 51 -5.89 -7.72 3.63
C THR A 51 -7.39 -7.76 3.42
N ASP A 52 -8.01 -8.84 3.90
CA ASP A 52 -9.47 -8.95 4.01
C ASP A 52 -9.92 -8.21 5.26
N GLU A 53 -10.68 -7.13 5.09
CA GLU A 53 -11.20 -6.33 6.19
C GLU A 53 -12.64 -6.70 6.58
N GLY A 54 -13.19 -7.76 5.99
CA GLY A 54 -14.56 -8.21 6.24
C GLY A 54 -15.58 -7.45 5.39
N ASN A 55 -16.81 -7.95 5.38
CA ASN A 55 -17.94 -7.33 4.69
C ASN A 55 -17.69 -7.06 3.19
N GLY A 56 -16.88 -7.90 2.54
CA GLY A 56 -16.57 -7.73 1.12
C GLY A 56 -15.55 -6.64 0.82
N VAL A 57 -14.80 -6.15 1.82
CA VAL A 57 -13.80 -5.11 1.67
C VAL A 57 -12.40 -5.72 1.67
N LEU A 58 -11.65 -5.46 0.61
CA LEU A 58 -10.21 -5.75 0.51
C LEU A 58 -9.45 -4.44 0.65
N GLU A 59 -8.40 -4.41 1.45
CA GLU A 59 -7.61 -3.20 1.64
C GLU A 59 -6.17 -3.38 1.17
N MET A 60 -5.69 -2.40 0.39
CA MET A 60 -4.27 -2.25 0.05
C MET A 60 -3.57 -1.60 1.24
N LYS A 61 -2.87 -2.40 2.04
CA LYS A 61 -2.21 -1.94 3.28
C LYS A 61 -0.84 -1.32 3.02
N ASN A 62 -0.15 -1.78 2.00
CA ASN A 62 1.19 -1.33 1.68
C ASN A 62 1.42 -1.50 0.19
N ILE A 63 1.98 -0.50 -0.46
CA ILE A 63 2.45 -0.58 -1.84
C ILE A 63 3.64 0.35 -1.99
N ALA A 64 4.75 -0.17 -2.49
CA ALA A 64 5.97 0.61 -2.66
C ALA A 64 6.75 0.15 -3.87
N THR A 65 7.34 1.11 -4.57
CA THR A 65 8.23 0.89 -5.71
C THR A 65 9.65 1.26 -5.30
N GLU A 66 10.61 0.46 -5.69
CA GLU A 66 12.03 0.68 -5.44
C GLU A 66 12.45 2.08 -5.91
N PRO A 67 13.18 2.86 -5.09
CA PRO A 67 13.71 4.15 -5.53
C PRO A 67 14.53 4.03 -6.82
N GLY A 68 14.36 4.97 -7.72
CA GLY A 68 14.99 4.92 -9.05
C GLY A 68 14.15 4.21 -10.11
N TYR A 69 13.11 3.48 -9.71
CA TYR A 69 12.18 2.81 -10.63
C TYR A 69 10.77 3.35 -10.56
N GLN A 70 10.55 4.38 -9.76
CA GLN A 70 9.27 5.09 -9.67
C GLN A 70 8.98 5.85 -10.96
N GLY A 71 7.70 6.08 -11.25
CA GLY A 71 7.27 6.77 -12.45
C GLY A 71 7.32 5.92 -13.74
N LYS A 72 7.56 4.61 -13.63
CA LYS A 72 7.63 3.69 -14.77
C LYS A 72 6.39 2.80 -14.90
N GLY A 73 5.38 3.00 -14.06
CA GLY A 73 4.12 2.27 -14.12
C GLY A 73 4.09 0.97 -13.32
N TYR A 74 5.09 0.66 -12.52
CA TYR A 74 5.13 -0.58 -11.73
C TYR A 74 4.02 -0.62 -10.68
N GLY A 75 3.83 0.46 -9.93
CA GLY A 75 2.78 0.55 -8.91
C GLY A 75 1.40 0.39 -9.51
N LYS A 76 1.13 1.07 -10.62
CA LYS A 76 -0.16 0.93 -11.33
C LYS A 76 -0.37 -0.49 -11.85
N ALA A 77 0.66 -1.12 -12.40
CA ALA A 77 0.57 -2.49 -12.90
C ALA A 77 0.21 -3.47 -11.76
N LEU A 78 0.80 -3.28 -10.59
CA LEU A 78 0.52 -4.12 -9.42
C LEU A 78 -0.89 -3.89 -8.88
N LEU A 79 -1.35 -2.63 -8.82
CA LEU A 79 -2.73 -2.30 -8.46
C LEU A 79 -3.74 -2.90 -9.44
N ASP A 80 -3.49 -2.79 -10.73
CA ASP A 80 -4.36 -3.35 -11.77
C ASP A 80 -4.43 -4.89 -11.65
N PHE A 81 -3.31 -5.53 -11.36
CA PHE A 81 -3.26 -6.98 -11.10
C PHE A 81 -4.16 -7.36 -9.93
N VAL A 82 -4.03 -6.67 -8.80
CA VAL A 82 -4.83 -6.94 -7.60
C VAL A 82 -6.32 -6.74 -7.90
N ALA A 83 -6.68 -5.64 -8.53
CA ALA A 83 -8.07 -5.35 -8.88
C ALA A 83 -8.66 -6.47 -9.75
N ALA A 84 -7.92 -6.97 -10.73
CA ALA A 84 -8.36 -8.05 -11.60
C ALA A 84 -8.43 -9.40 -10.86
N ALA A 85 -7.42 -9.70 -10.04
CA ALA A 85 -7.33 -11.00 -9.34
C ALA A 85 -8.46 -11.19 -8.32
N TYR A 86 -8.91 -10.11 -7.70
CA TYR A 86 -9.94 -10.18 -6.65
C TYR A 86 -11.32 -9.74 -7.13
N LYS A 87 -11.48 -9.42 -8.40
CA LYS A 87 -12.77 -9.06 -8.99
C LYS A 87 -13.78 -10.19 -8.79
N GLY A 88 -14.95 -9.86 -8.25
CA GLY A 88 -16.00 -10.84 -7.96
C GLY A 88 -15.86 -11.55 -6.60
N LYS A 89 -14.71 -11.40 -5.93
CA LYS A 89 -14.50 -11.95 -4.58
C LYS A 89 -14.74 -10.91 -3.49
N TYR A 90 -14.54 -9.65 -3.83
CA TYR A 90 -14.75 -8.51 -2.94
C TYR A 90 -15.57 -7.46 -3.69
N SER A 91 -16.40 -6.72 -2.96
CA SER A 91 -17.21 -5.64 -3.54
C SER A 91 -16.46 -4.31 -3.57
N VAL A 92 -15.46 -4.14 -2.71
CA VAL A 92 -14.69 -2.90 -2.56
C VAL A 92 -13.20 -3.22 -2.44
N LEU A 93 -12.38 -2.51 -3.18
CA LEU A 93 -10.95 -2.39 -2.93
C LEU A 93 -10.71 -0.98 -2.41
N GLN A 94 -10.19 -0.85 -1.19
CA GLN A 94 -9.86 0.46 -0.61
C GLN A 94 -8.37 0.58 -0.33
N VAL A 95 -7.90 1.81 -0.21
CA VAL A 95 -6.54 2.13 0.20
C VAL A 95 -6.59 3.31 1.15
N GLY A 96 -5.83 3.21 2.25
CA GLY A 96 -5.64 4.32 3.17
C GLY A 96 -4.30 4.98 2.92
N THR A 97 -4.27 6.30 2.89
CA THR A 97 -3.05 7.08 2.70
C THR A 97 -3.11 8.37 3.50
N GLY A 98 -1.94 8.97 3.77
CA GLY A 98 -1.88 10.32 4.30
C GLY A 98 -2.45 11.34 3.31
N ASP A 99 -2.91 12.47 3.81
CA ASP A 99 -3.38 13.57 2.98
C ASP A 99 -2.16 14.29 2.37
N SER A 100 -1.66 13.75 1.28
CA SER A 100 -0.37 14.13 0.69
C SER A 100 -0.50 14.29 -0.83
N PRO A 101 0.15 15.30 -1.42
CA PRO A 101 0.18 15.46 -2.88
C PRO A 101 1.00 14.38 -3.60
N LEU A 102 1.76 13.54 -2.86
CA LEU A 102 2.53 12.43 -3.47
C LEU A 102 1.66 11.22 -3.73
N THR A 103 0.65 10.95 -2.91
CA THR A 103 -0.09 9.69 -2.93
C THR A 103 -1.51 9.83 -3.47
N ILE A 104 -2.27 10.83 -3.04
CA ILE A 104 -3.68 10.98 -3.45
C ILE A 104 -3.83 11.11 -4.96
N PRO A 105 -3.06 11.97 -5.68
CA PRO A 105 -3.18 12.03 -7.14
C PRO A 105 -2.84 10.72 -7.84
N PHE A 106 -1.87 9.96 -7.31
CA PHE A 106 -1.52 8.65 -7.85
C PHE A 106 -2.71 7.68 -7.78
N TYR A 107 -3.34 7.59 -6.62
CA TYR A 107 -4.49 6.69 -6.44
C TYR A 107 -5.70 7.14 -7.28
N GLU A 108 -5.93 8.43 -7.36
CA GLU A 108 -7.02 8.97 -8.20
C GLU A 108 -6.79 8.64 -9.68
N LYS A 109 -5.55 8.71 -10.16
CA LYS A 109 -5.20 8.27 -11.53
C LYS A 109 -5.44 6.78 -11.75
N CYS A 110 -5.30 5.97 -10.71
CA CYS A 110 -5.56 4.54 -10.77
C CYS A 110 -7.06 4.20 -10.66
N GLY A 111 -7.93 5.21 -10.55
CA GLY A 111 -9.37 5.01 -10.51
C GLY A 111 -10.01 5.03 -9.13
N PHE A 112 -9.23 5.28 -8.08
CA PHE A 112 -9.77 5.41 -6.74
C PHE A 112 -10.50 6.75 -6.56
N VAL A 113 -11.55 6.73 -5.74
CA VAL A 113 -12.27 7.94 -5.34
C VAL A 113 -12.25 8.06 -3.83
N ARG A 114 -12.27 9.29 -3.31
CA ARG A 114 -12.28 9.51 -1.86
C ARG A 114 -13.56 8.97 -1.24
N SER A 115 -13.43 8.28 -0.13
CA SER A 115 -14.55 7.68 0.60
C SER A 115 -14.71 8.33 1.98
N HIS A 116 -13.73 8.15 2.87
CA HIS A 116 -13.81 8.62 4.26
C HIS A 116 -12.41 8.90 4.80
N ARG A 117 -12.36 9.43 6.04
CA ARG A 117 -11.07 9.64 6.72
C ARG A 117 -11.13 9.13 8.15
N ILE A 118 -9.97 8.73 8.67
CA ILE A 118 -9.77 8.47 10.10
C ILE A 118 -8.97 9.65 10.64
N LYS A 119 -9.61 10.45 11.49
CA LYS A 119 -8.97 11.65 12.06
C LYS A 119 -7.83 11.23 13.00
N ASN A 120 -6.74 12.00 12.96
CA ASN A 120 -5.57 11.83 13.83
C ASN A 120 -4.93 10.44 13.77
N PHE A 121 -5.13 9.69 12.66
CA PHE A 121 -4.61 8.32 12.54
C PHE A 121 -3.09 8.28 12.76
N PHE A 122 -2.35 9.15 12.08
CA PHE A 122 -0.89 9.15 12.17
C PHE A 122 -0.38 9.65 13.51
N THR A 123 -1.04 10.65 14.09
CA THR A 123 -0.65 11.19 15.39
C THR A 123 -1.01 10.24 16.54
N ASP A 124 -2.09 9.44 16.40
CA ASP A 124 -2.54 8.51 17.43
C ASP A 124 -1.78 7.16 17.39
N HIS A 125 -1.32 6.72 16.22
CA HIS A 125 -0.79 5.36 16.04
C HIS A 125 0.72 5.27 15.87
N TYR A 126 1.39 6.36 15.46
CA TYR A 126 2.84 6.38 15.29
C TYR A 126 3.50 7.07 16.48
N ASP A 127 4.67 6.58 16.86
CA ASP A 127 5.41 7.09 18.03
C ASP A 127 6.26 8.34 17.72
N HIS A 128 6.25 8.79 16.48
CA HIS A 128 6.96 9.98 16.02
C HIS A 128 6.15 10.66 14.91
N PRO A 129 6.37 11.97 14.65
CA PRO A 129 5.70 12.64 13.53
C PRO A 129 6.09 12.03 12.19
N ILE A 130 5.10 11.85 11.32
CA ILE A 130 5.29 11.31 9.96
C ILE A 130 5.14 12.46 8.97
N TYR A 131 6.10 12.60 8.05
CA TYR A 131 6.09 13.65 7.04
C TYR A 131 6.17 13.07 5.64
N GLU A 132 5.43 13.66 4.70
CA GLU A 132 5.55 13.44 3.26
C GLU A 132 5.56 14.78 2.54
N ALA A 133 6.48 14.97 1.59
CA ALA A 133 6.61 16.22 0.84
C ALA A 133 6.69 17.45 1.77
N GLY A 134 7.32 17.32 2.94
CA GLY A 134 7.43 18.39 3.93
C GLY A 134 6.15 18.67 4.72
N ILE A 135 5.10 17.87 4.54
CA ILE A 135 3.80 18.03 5.20
C ILE A 135 3.66 16.96 6.28
N GLN A 136 3.32 17.35 7.50
CA GLN A 136 3.03 16.40 8.56
C GLN A 136 1.72 15.67 8.28
N LEU A 137 1.75 14.34 8.31
CA LEU A 137 0.55 13.52 8.16
C LEU A 137 -0.18 13.45 9.49
N VAL A 138 -1.49 13.67 9.47
CA VAL A 138 -2.36 13.64 10.65
C VAL A 138 -3.48 12.63 10.40
N ASP A 139 -4.35 12.88 9.43
CA ASP A 139 -5.49 12.03 9.10
C ASP A 139 -5.09 10.97 8.06
N MET A 140 -5.74 9.80 8.13
CA MET A 140 -5.71 8.80 7.06
C MET A 140 -6.89 9.04 6.13
N ILE A 141 -6.63 9.16 4.83
CA ILE A 141 -7.65 9.34 3.79
C ILE A 141 -7.88 7.99 3.10
N TYR A 142 -9.13 7.61 3.00
CA TYR A 142 -9.53 6.39 2.31
C TYR A 142 -10.23 6.70 0.98
#